data_c2a23a56d8172ed1a8260ce8ee1c263a
#
_entry.id   c2a23a56d8172ed1a8260ce8ee1c263a
#
_cell.length_a   1.000
_cell.length_b   1.000
_cell.length_c   1.000
_cell.angle_alpha   90.00
_cell.angle_beta   90.00
_cell.angle_gamma   90.00
#
_symmetry.space_group_name_H-M   'P 1'
#
loop_
_entity.id
_entity.type
_entity.pdbx_description
1 polymer ?
#
loop_
_entity_poly.entity_id
_entity_poly.type
_entity_poly.pdbx_seq_one_letter_code
_entity_poly.pdbx_strand_id
1 'polypeptide(L)'
;SIPAAAVSQGAAEALVAAAEDGEPARLVTDAHTEQARTRTVLAELPGSADGQVIMLGAHLDSVIDGPGINDNGSGVAALLEIARALGGTRPQATVRMAFWSGEELGLHGSMRYVATLAQSEKDAILVYANVDMIASPNGFAGVYDEPGAAVGSATASELLGAAVTRNGGTPVQVNLHG
;
A
#
# COMPACT_ATOMS: atom_id res chain seq x y z
N SER A 1 16.62 -13.33 15.24
CA SER A 1 15.20 -13.57 14.92
C SER A 1 14.77 -14.91 15.48
N ILE A 2 13.55 -15.01 15.94
CA ILE A 2 12.95 -16.27 16.38
C ILE A 2 12.37 -16.93 15.13
N PRO A 3 12.67 -18.23 14.85
CA PRO A 3 12.03 -18.94 13.76
C PRO A 3 10.51 -18.96 13.95
N ALA A 4 9.76 -18.62 12.90
CA ALA A 4 8.32 -18.62 12.90
C ALA A 4 7.82 -19.39 11.65
N ALA A 5 6.70 -20.07 11.80
CA ALA A 5 6.06 -20.78 10.69
C ALA A 5 4.54 -20.69 10.84
N ALA A 6 3.86 -20.57 9.70
CA ALA A 6 2.42 -20.73 9.63
C ALA A 6 2.09 -22.22 9.50
N VAL A 7 1.05 -22.66 10.20
CA VAL A 7 0.59 -24.06 10.17
C VAL A 7 -0.91 -24.10 9.85
N SER A 8 -1.39 -25.23 9.31
CA SER A 8 -2.83 -25.44 9.14
C SER A 8 -3.54 -25.51 10.49
N GLN A 9 -4.85 -25.24 10.50
CA GLN A 9 -5.66 -25.32 11.71
C GLN A 9 -5.53 -26.66 12.42
N GLY A 10 -5.60 -27.78 11.70
CA GLY A 10 -5.46 -29.12 12.31
C GLY A 10 -4.07 -29.35 12.90
N ALA A 11 -3.00 -28.79 12.29
CA ALA A 11 -1.67 -28.87 12.88
C ALA A 11 -1.54 -27.96 14.12
N ALA A 12 -2.21 -26.82 14.14
CA ALA A 12 -2.24 -25.93 15.30
C ALA A 12 -2.95 -26.62 16.50
N GLU A 13 -4.09 -27.24 16.26
CA GLU A 13 -4.83 -28.00 17.29
C GLU A 13 -3.97 -29.13 17.89
N ALA A 14 -3.25 -29.87 17.04
CA ALA A 14 -2.35 -30.94 17.50
C ALA A 14 -1.17 -30.39 18.32
N LEU A 15 -0.60 -29.25 17.91
CA LEU A 15 0.50 -28.60 18.65
C LEU A 15 0.04 -28.07 20.01
N VAL A 16 -1.17 -27.51 20.09
CA VAL A 16 -1.74 -27.01 21.34
C VAL A 16 -1.97 -28.21 22.31
N ALA A 17 -2.56 -29.30 21.84
CA ALA A 17 -2.77 -30.51 22.67
C ALA A 17 -1.44 -31.06 23.17
N ALA A 18 -0.43 -31.18 22.29
CA ALA A 18 0.90 -31.65 22.70
C ALA A 18 1.55 -30.74 23.74
N ALA A 19 1.36 -29.42 23.62
CA ALA A 19 1.88 -28.45 24.58
C ALA A 19 1.18 -28.57 25.95
N GLU A 20 -0.12 -28.83 25.99
CA GLU A 20 -0.89 -29.05 27.21
C GLU A 20 -0.44 -30.35 27.94
N ASP A 21 -0.04 -31.38 27.19
CA ASP A 21 0.52 -32.61 27.68
C ASP A 21 2.02 -32.53 28.06
N GLY A 22 2.64 -31.36 27.83
CA GLY A 22 4.06 -31.12 28.11
C GLY A 22 5.01 -31.78 27.10
N GLU A 23 4.51 -32.18 25.94
CA GLU A 23 5.32 -32.78 24.89
C GLU A 23 6.17 -31.75 24.11
N PRO A 24 7.41 -32.09 23.74
CA PRO A 24 8.26 -31.18 23.00
C PRO A 24 7.83 -31.08 21.52
N ALA A 25 7.69 -29.87 21.02
CA ALA A 25 7.56 -29.61 19.58
C ALA A 25 8.92 -29.34 18.93
N ARG A 26 9.12 -29.85 17.71
CA ARG A 26 10.32 -29.59 16.91
C ARG A 26 9.95 -28.84 15.64
N LEU A 27 10.49 -27.65 15.49
CA LEU A 27 10.42 -26.87 14.23
C LEU A 27 11.74 -27.02 13.47
N VAL A 28 11.64 -27.44 12.20
CA VAL A 28 12.78 -27.46 11.28
C VAL A 28 12.44 -26.53 10.13
N THR A 29 13.27 -25.53 9.92
CA THR A 29 13.13 -24.58 8.79
C THR A 29 14.32 -24.76 7.86
N ASP A 30 14.05 -24.85 6.56
CA ASP A 30 15.04 -24.76 5.49
C ASP A 30 14.73 -23.46 4.72
N ALA A 31 15.41 -22.40 5.10
CA ALA A 31 15.18 -21.07 4.56
C ALA A 31 16.45 -20.50 3.95
N HIS A 32 16.33 -19.97 2.76
CA HIS A 32 17.38 -19.27 2.07
C HIS A 32 17.10 -17.76 2.07
N THR A 33 18.12 -16.97 2.39
CA THR A 33 18.03 -15.50 2.35
C THR A 33 19.05 -14.98 1.37
N GLU A 34 18.61 -14.18 0.42
CA GLU A 34 19.50 -13.53 -0.55
C GLU A 34 19.28 -12.01 -0.57
N GLN A 35 20.30 -11.28 -0.98
CA GLN A 35 20.17 -9.85 -1.21
C GLN A 35 19.68 -9.58 -2.63
N ALA A 36 18.53 -8.91 -2.73
CA ALA A 36 17.97 -8.44 -3.99
C ALA A 36 18.05 -6.92 -4.11
N ARG A 37 18.10 -6.43 -5.35
CA ARG A 37 17.96 -5.00 -5.65
C ARG A 37 16.67 -4.77 -6.37
N THR A 38 15.89 -3.83 -5.85
CA THR A 38 14.65 -3.41 -6.47
C THR A 38 14.68 -1.91 -6.77
N ARG A 39 13.70 -1.42 -7.53
CA ARG A 39 13.60 -0.01 -7.92
C ARG A 39 12.18 0.47 -7.74
N THR A 40 12.04 1.58 -7.03
CA THR A 40 10.83 2.42 -7.05
C THR A 40 10.91 3.35 -8.25
N VAL A 41 9.81 3.53 -8.97
CA VAL A 41 9.70 4.47 -10.06
C VAL A 41 8.90 5.68 -9.60
N LEU A 42 9.42 6.87 -9.85
CA LEU A 42 8.73 8.13 -9.58
C LEU A 42 8.52 8.86 -10.89
N ALA A 43 7.34 9.44 -11.07
CA ALA A 43 7.01 10.30 -12.19
C ALA A 43 6.33 11.57 -11.67
N GLU A 44 6.58 12.69 -12.33
CA GLU A 44 6.00 13.98 -11.95
C GLU A 44 5.37 14.69 -13.13
N LEU A 45 4.20 15.27 -12.89
CA LEU A 45 3.61 16.29 -13.72
C LEU A 45 3.74 17.63 -12.96
N PRO A 46 4.60 18.56 -13.44
CA PRO A 46 4.82 19.82 -12.75
C PRO A 46 3.55 20.66 -12.62
N GLY A 47 3.32 21.20 -11.45
CA GLY A 47 2.25 22.14 -11.17
C GLY A 47 2.59 23.58 -11.56
N SER A 48 1.62 24.48 -11.40
CA SER A 48 1.78 25.93 -11.59
C SER A 48 2.11 26.67 -10.30
N ALA A 49 1.81 26.08 -9.13
CA ALA A 49 2.18 26.60 -7.81
C ALA A 49 3.45 25.93 -7.31
N ASP A 50 4.39 26.74 -6.84
CA ASP A 50 5.63 26.23 -6.28
C ASP A 50 5.41 25.55 -4.93
N GLY A 51 6.17 24.48 -4.69
CA GLY A 51 6.28 23.85 -3.37
C GLY A 51 5.06 23.04 -2.90
N GLN A 52 4.09 22.76 -3.77
CA GLN A 52 2.93 21.93 -3.42
C GLN A 52 2.92 20.64 -4.23
N VAL A 53 2.76 19.50 -3.55
CA VAL A 53 2.76 18.17 -4.16
C VAL A 53 1.53 17.39 -3.71
N ILE A 54 0.78 16.86 -4.66
CA ILE A 54 -0.19 15.79 -4.46
C ILE A 54 0.49 14.49 -4.88
N MET A 55 0.56 13.53 -3.99
CA MET A 55 1.26 12.28 -4.24
C MET A 55 0.27 11.11 -4.34
N LEU A 56 0.45 10.28 -5.36
CA LEU A 56 -0.34 9.08 -5.59
C LEU A 56 0.61 7.88 -5.58
N GLY A 57 0.19 6.75 -5.02
CA GLY A 57 1.01 5.57 -4.93
C GLY A 57 0.28 4.26 -5.24
N ALA A 58 1.04 3.30 -5.76
CA ALA A 58 0.69 1.90 -5.88
C ALA A 58 1.99 1.08 -5.87
N HIS A 59 1.97 -0.15 -5.39
CA HIS A 59 3.19 -0.97 -5.43
C HIS A 59 3.29 -1.82 -6.71
N LEU A 60 4.52 -2.18 -7.06
CA LEU A 60 4.89 -2.89 -8.29
C LEU A 60 5.15 -4.38 -8.09
N ASP A 61 5.53 -4.74 -6.88
CA ASP A 61 5.80 -6.13 -6.50
C ASP A 61 4.52 -6.88 -6.16
N SER A 62 4.62 -8.18 -6.04
CA SER A 62 3.56 -9.04 -5.55
C SER A 62 4.14 -10.20 -4.76
N VAL A 63 3.30 -10.91 -4.02
CA VAL A 63 3.68 -12.16 -3.37
C VAL A 63 4.09 -13.22 -4.40
N ILE A 64 5.00 -14.12 -4.01
CA ILE A 64 5.53 -15.16 -4.91
C ILE A 64 4.42 -16.07 -5.45
N ASP A 65 3.41 -16.34 -4.65
CA ASP A 65 2.31 -17.26 -4.99
C ASP A 65 1.18 -16.61 -5.79
N GLY A 66 1.27 -15.30 -6.05
CA GLY A 66 0.25 -14.52 -6.75
C GLY A 66 0.74 -13.94 -8.08
N PRO A 67 -0.15 -13.82 -9.09
CA PRO A 67 0.20 -13.19 -10.36
C PRO A 67 0.27 -11.67 -10.30
N GLY A 68 -0.04 -11.02 -9.17
CA GLY A 68 0.01 -9.57 -8.99
C GLY A 68 -0.99 -8.76 -9.83
N ILE A 69 -2.03 -9.38 -10.41
CA ILE A 69 -2.96 -8.68 -11.32
C ILE A 69 -3.83 -7.68 -10.55
N ASN A 70 -4.41 -8.10 -9.43
CA ASN A 70 -5.20 -7.22 -8.57
C ASN A 70 -4.31 -6.56 -7.52
N ASP A 71 -3.48 -7.33 -6.87
CA ASP A 71 -2.52 -6.92 -5.86
C ASP A 71 -1.09 -6.89 -6.47
N ASN A 72 -0.55 -5.73 -6.94
CA ASN A 72 -1.29 -4.48 -7.06
C ASN A 72 -1.23 -3.92 -8.49
N GLY A 73 -1.34 -4.81 -9.49
CA GLY A 73 -1.45 -4.39 -10.90
C GLY A 73 -2.66 -3.49 -11.16
N SER A 74 -3.75 -3.63 -10.38
CA SER A 74 -4.92 -2.77 -10.47
C SER A 74 -4.63 -1.33 -10.08
N GLY A 75 -3.91 -1.11 -8.97
CA GLY A 75 -3.48 0.22 -8.56
C GLY A 75 -2.50 0.84 -9.54
N VAL A 76 -1.53 0.07 -10.03
CA VAL A 76 -0.58 0.52 -11.06
C VAL A 76 -1.32 0.96 -12.33
N ALA A 77 -2.28 0.18 -12.80
CA ALA A 77 -3.09 0.53 -13.98
C ALA A 77 -3.89 1.82 -13.77
N ALA A 78 -4.46 2.01 -12.57
CA ALA A 78 -5.16 3.24 -12.23
C ALA A 78 -4.23 4.46 -12.26
N LEU A 79 -3.03 4.36 -11.68
CA LEU A 79 -2.05 5.45 -11.73
C LEU A 79 -1.65 5.79 -13.17
N LEU A 80 -1.43 4.79 -14.01
CA LEU A 80 -1.11 5.01 -15.43
C LEU A 80 -2.25 5.70 -16.18
N GLU A 81 -3.51 5.34 -15.90
CA GLU A 81 -4.67 5.99 -16.50
C GLU A 81 -4.83 7.42 -16.00
N ILE A 82 -4.59 7.68 -14.72
CA ILE A 82 -4.56 9.05 -14.16
C ILE A 82 -3.46 9.87 -14.86
N ALA A 83 -2.26 9.31 -15.02
CA ALA A 83 -1.17 9.97 -15.74
C ALA A 83 -1.57 10.33 -17.17
N ARG A 84 -2.22 9.38 -17.87
CA ARG A 84 -2.74 9.60 -19.24
C ARG A 84 -3.81 10.71 -19.29
N ALA A 85 -4.74 10.70 -18.34
CA ALA A 85 -5.83 11.66 -18.26
C ALA A 85 -5.32 13.08 -17.92
N LEU A 86 -4.28 13.18 -17.09
CA LEU A 86 -3.65 14.45 -16.73
C LEU A 86 -2.67 14.95 -17.81
N GLY A 87 -2.28 14.08 -18.75
CA GLY A 87 -1.34 14.45 -19.81
C GLY A 87 -1.81 15.67 -20.61
N GLY A 88 -0.93 16.66 -20.75
CA GLY A 88 -1.23 17.93 -21.39
C GLY A 88 -2.00 18.95 -20.53
N THR A 89 -2.37 18.61 -19.30
CA THR A 89 -2.91 19.58 -18.33
C THR A 89 -1.79 20.28 -17.56
N ARG A 90 -2.14 21.36 -16.88
CA ARG A 90 -1.24 22.04 -15.95
C ARG A 90 -1.94 22.20 -14.60
N PRO A 91 -1.82 21.22 -13.71
CA PRO A 91 -2.45 21.27 -12.39
C PRO A 91 -1.87 22.42 -11.56
N GLN A 92 -2.56 22.79 -10.48
CA GLN A 92 -2.05 23.80 -9.55
C GLN A 92 -0.88 23.22 -8.74
N ALA A 93 -1.08 22.10 -8.07
CA ALA A 93 -0.01 21.39 -7.38
C ALA A 93 0.72 20.43 -8.34
N THR A 94 2.00 20.17 -8.10
CA THR A 94 2.71 19.08 -8.77
C THR A 94 2.05 17.75 -8.41
N VAL A 95 1.76 16.92 -9.41
CA VAL A 95 1.27 15.55 -9.19
C VAL A 95 2.45 14.60 -9.30
N ARG A 96 2.78 13.96 -8.19
CA ARG A 96 3.84 12.95 -8.10
C ARG A 96 3.22 11.58 -8.00
N MET A 97 3.61 10.69 -8.89
CA MET A 97 3.19 9.29 -8.90
C MET A 97 4.35 8.43 -8.47
N ALA A 98 4.10 7.53 -7.54
CA ALA A 98 5.08 6.60 -7.03
C ALA A 98 4.62 5.16 -7.27
N PHE A 99 5.48 4.40 -7.92
CA PHE A 99 5.31 2.97 -8.13
C PHE A 99 6.32 2.27 -7.24
N TRP A 100 5.84 1.83 -6.08
CA TRP A 100 6.67 1.34 -5.00
C TRP A 100 7.19 -0.07 -5.27
N SER A 101 8.32 -0.39 -4.70
CA SER A 101 8.90 -1.71 -4.72
C SER A 101 9.08 -2.25 -3.32
N GLY A 102 8.94 -3.57 -3.15
CA GLY A 102 9.15 -4.25 -1.87
C GLY A 102 8.09 -3.88 -0.83
N GLU A 103 6.86 -3.66 -1.25
CA GLU A 103 5.71 -3.44 -0.38
C GLU A 103 5.43 -4.71 0.40
N GLU A 104 5.30 -5.84 -0.29
CA GLU A 104 4.99 -7.17 0.23
C GLU A 104 6.04 -7.71 1.23
N LEU A 105 7.21 -7.12 1.23
CA LEU A 105 8.32 -7.46 2.13
C LEU A 105 8.45 -6.47 3.29
N GLY A 106 7.51 -5.54 3.44
CA GLY A 106 7.49 -4.56 4.54
C GLY A 106 7.74 -3.12 4.11
N LEU A 107 7.08 -2.66 3.05
CA LEU A 107 7.04 -1.26 2.61
C LEU A 107 8.42 -0.66 2.27
N HIS A 108 9.39 -1.49 1.87
CA HIS A 108 10.79 -1.07 1.74
C HIS A 108 10.99 0.15 0.83
N GLY A 109 10.28 0.20 -0.31
CA GLY A 109 10.40 1.29 -1.26
C GLY A 109 9.89 2.62 -0.72
N SER A 110 8.69 2.65 -0.17
CA SER A 110 8.06 3.85 0.37
C SER A 110 8.76 4.35 1.63
N MET A 111 9.12 3.44 2.56
CA MET A 111 9.89 3.79 3.75
C MET A 111 11.24 4.40 3.40
N ARG A 112 11.96 3.78 2.45
CA ARG A 112 13.26 4.31 1.99
C ARG A 112 13.11 5.69 1.37
N TYR A 113 12.09 5.89 0.54
CA TYR A 113 11.81 7.18 -0.08
C TYR A 113 11.59 8.26 0.99
N VAL A 114 10.66 8.06 1.92
CA VAL A 114 10.38 9.02 3.00
C VAL A 114 11.60 9.30 3.86
N ALA A 115 12.43 8.29 4.13
CA ALA A 115 13.66 8.46 4.90
C ALA A 115 14.73 9.33 4.19
N THR A 116 14.65 9.46 2.86
CA THR A 116 15.60 10.28 2.08
C THR A 116 15.12 11.71 1.86
N LEU A 117 13.85 12.01 2.11
CA LEU A 117 13.31 13.36 1.94
C LEU A 117 13.81 14.31 3.04
N ALA A 118 14.18 15.51 2.64
CA ALA A 118 14.36 16.64 3.57
C ALA A 118 12.99 17.02 4.19
N GLN A 119 13.02 17.70 5.33
CA GLN A 119 11.77 18.10 6.00
C GLN A 119 10.91 19.00 5.09
N SER A 120 11.53 19.95 4.39
CA SER A 120 10.82 20.82 3.44
C SER A 120 10.14 20.06 2.29
N GLU A 121 10.71 18.95 1.86
CA GLU A 121 10.09 18.09 0.84
C GLU A 121 8.88 17.31 1.39
N LYS A 122 8.97 16.90 2.66
CA LYS A 122 7.83 16.27 3.35
C LYS A 122 6.70 17.28 3.56
N ASP A 123 7.03 18.48 3.99
CA ASP A 123 6.06 19.56 4.23
C ASP A 123 5.37 20.02 2.93
N ALA A 124 6.03 19.84 1.79
CA ALA A 124 5.46 20.12 0.46
C ALA A 124 4.36 19.12 0.04
N ILE A 125 4.36 17.91 0.59
CA ILE A 125 3.36 16.89 0.26
C ILE A 125 2.06 17.20 1.02
N LEU A 126 1.08 17.74 0.28
CA LEU A 126 -0.23 18.09 0.83
C LEU A 126 -1.06 16.87 1.18
N VAL A 127 -0.96 15.83 0.37
CA VAL A 127 -1.70 14.58 0.53
C VAL A 127 -0.96 13.47 -0.19
N TYR A 128 -1.01 12.27 0.40
CA TYR A 128 -0.63 11.02 -0.25
C TYR A 128 -1.87 10.12 -0.31
N ALA A 129 -2.23 9.68 -1.50
CA ALA A 129 -3.28 8.68 -1.70
C ALA A 129 -2.65 7.40 -2.27
N ASN A 130 -2.81 6.30 -1.55
CA ASN A 130 -2.43 4.97 -2.01
C ASN A 130 -3.65 4.25 -2.56
N VAL A 131 -3.47 3.53 -3.66
CA VAL A 131 -4.50 2.68 -4.25
C VAL A 131 -4.00 1.26 -4.32
N ASP A 132 -4.79 0.34 -3.80
CA ASP A 132 -4.42 -1.05 -3.67
C ASP A 132 -5.64 -1.94 -3.82
N MET A 133 -5.48 -3.07 -4.55
CA MET A 133 -6.50 -4.09 -4.78
C MET A 133 -7.86 -3.53 -5.22
N ILE A 134 -7.88 -2.52 -6.08
CA ILE A 134 -9.09 -1.79 -6.47
C ILE A 134 -9.95 -2.48 -7.53
N ALA A 135 -9.59 -3.70 -7.95
CA ALA A 135 -10.29 -4.48 -8.97
C ALA A 135 -10.74 -5.86 -8.48
N SER A 136 -10.96 -6.03 -7.19
CA SER A 136 -11.44 -7.30 -6.63
C SER A 136 -12.86 -7.60 -7.11
N PRO A 137 -13.14 -8.78 -7.70
CA PRO A 137 -14.47 -9.09 -8.29
C PRO A 137 -15.62 -9.08 -7.28
N ASN A 138 -15.33 -9.44 -6.03
CA ASN A 138 -16.30 -9.44 -4.93
C ASN A 138 -15.90 -8.40 -3.87
N GLY A 139 -15.24 -7.35 -4.33
CA GLY A 139 -14.68 -6.33 -3.45
C GLY A 139 -15.71 -5.30 -3.00
N PHE A 140 -15.25 -4.48 -2.10
CA PHE A 140 -15.92 -3.27 -1.68
C PHE A 140 -14.94 -2.10 -1.87
N ALA A 141 -15.47 -0.90 -2.00
CA ALA A 141 -14.64 0.30 -2.03
C ALA A 141 -14.24 0.70 -0.61
N GLY A 142 -13.15 0.14 -0.12
CA GLY A 142 -12.59 0.48 1.19
C GLY A 142 -11.93 1.86 1.17
N VAL A 143 -12.27 2.71 2.12
CA VAL A 143 -11.59 3.98 2.37
C VAL A 143 -11.07 3.94 3.80
N TYR A 144 -9.75 4.08 3.94
CA TYR A 144 -9.15 4.07 5.26
C TYR A 144 -9.47 5.36 6.02
N ASP A 145 -9.94 5.18 7.26
CA ASP A 145 -10.14 6.26 8.22
C ASP A 145 -9.53 5.81 9.54
N GLU A 146 -8.40 6.39 9.88
CA GLU A 146 -7.63 5.97 11.05
C GLU A 146 -7.75 7.03 12.15
N PRO A 147 -8.30 6.68 13.33
CA PRO A 147 -8.34 7.58 14.48
C PRO A 147 -6.92 8.03 14.87
N GLY A 148 -6.68 9.32 14.85
CA GLY A 148 -5.36 9.89 15.15
C GLY A 148 -4.42 10.00 13.95
N ALA A 149 -4.91 9.75 12.74
CA ALA A 149 -4.18 10.00 11.51
C ALA A 149 -3.73 11.47 11.38
N ALA A 150 -2.74 11.70 10.53
CA ALA A 150 -2.18 13.03 10.30
C ALA A 150 -3.26 14.04 9.88
N VAL A 151 -3.04 15.30 10.20
CA VAL A 151 -3.92 16.40 9.78
C VAL A 151 -4.12 16.36 8.26
N GLY A 152 -5.37 16.37 7.83
CA GLY A 152 -5.75 16.28 6.42
C GLY A 152 -6.16 14.87 5.95
N SER A 153 -5.85 13.81 6.68
CA SER A 153 -6.26 12.44 6.32
C SER A 153 -7.78 12.29 6.26
N ALA A 154 -8.51 12.85 7.22
CA ALA A 154 -9.97 12.85 7.20
C ALA A 154 -10.54 13.50 5.93
N THR A 155 -9.99 14.66 5.53
CA THR A 155 -10.40 15.33 4.28
C THR A 155 -10.11 14.48 3.05
N ALA A 156 -8.96 13.81 3.01
CA ALA A 156 -8.63 12.89 1.92
C ALA A 156 -9.62 11.72 1.86
N SER A 157 -9.94 11.12 3.00
CA SER A 157 -10.91 10.02 3.11
C SER A 157 -12.31 10.45 2.68
N GLU A 158 -12.76 11.65 3.10
CA GLU A 158 -14.03 12.22 2.65
C GLU A 158 -14.09 12.43 1.14
N LEU A 159 -13.01 12.97 0.55
CA LEU A 159 -12.93 13.20 -0.90
C LEU A 159 -12.96 11.88 -1.68
N LEU A 160 -12.24 10.86 -1.22
CA LEU A 160 -12.24 9.52 -1.82
C LEU A 160 -13.62 8.86 -1.69
N GLY A 161 -14.23 8.90 -0.49
CA GLY A 161 -15.58 8.38 -0.27
C GLY A 161 -16.63 9.07 -1.14
N ALA A 162 -16.55 10.39 -1.27
CA ALA A 162 -17.41 11.15 -2.18
C ALA A 162 -17.18 10.78 -3.65
N ALA A 163 -15.94 10.49 -4.06
CA ALA A 163 -15.64 10.04 -5.40
C ALA A 163 -16.24 8.65 -5.67
N VAL A 164 -16.13 7.71 -4.74
CA VAL A 164 -16.79 6.40 -4.81
C VAL A 164 -18.30 6.55 -4.99
N THR A 165 -18.94 7.37 -4.15
CA THR A 165 -20.38 7.61 -4.21
C THR A 165 -20.82 8.23 -5.54
N ARG A 166 -20.10 9.21 -6.06
CA ARG A 166 -20.40 9.85 -7.36
C ARG A 166 -20.34 8.85 -8.53
N ASN A 167 -19.55 7.80 -8.40
CA ASN A 167 -19.43 6.75 -9.40
C ASN A 167 -20.36 5.53 -9.12
N GLY A 168 -21.35 5.69 -8.25
CA GLY A 168 -22.37 4.67 -7.98
C GLY A 168 -21.94 3.58 -6.99
N GLY A 169 -20.77 3.70 -6.38
CA GLY A 169 -20.29 2.80 -5.34
C GLY A 169 -20.77 3.22 -3.95
N THR A 170 -20.62 2.33 -3.00
CA THR A 170 -20.82 2.60 -1.58
C THR A 170 -19.48 2.52 -0.88
N PRO A 171 -18.93 3.63 -0.34
CA PRO A 171 -17.68 3.57 0.39
C PRO A 171 -17.86 2.84 1.71
N VAL A 172 -16.90 2.01 2.07
CA VAL A 172 -16.82 1.33 3.36
C VAL A 172 -15.62 1.87 4.09
N GLN A 173 -15.83 2.38 5.30
CA GLN A 173 -14.71 2.78 6.14
C GLN A 173 -14.01 1.54 6.68
N VAL A 174 -12.69 1.51 6.53
CA VAL A 174 -11.84 0.40 6.95
C VAL A 174 -10.79 0.92 7.92
N ASN A 175 -10.56 0.18 8.98
CA ASN A 175 -9.51 0.47 9.94
C ASN A 175 -8.37 -0.55 9.75
N LEU A 176 -7.12 -0.07 9.68
CA LEU A 176 -5.93 -0.92 9.53
C LEU A 176 -5.59 -1.72 10.79
N HIS A 177 -6.17 -1.36 11.94
CA HIS A 177 -5.89 -1.96 13.25
C HIS A 177 -7.10 -2.72 13.83
N GLY A 178 -8.05 -3.11 12.95
CA GLY A 178 -9.28 -3.83 13.33
C GLY A 178 -9.06 -5.24 13.86
#